data_51132529e607f2b3ceecc7ff0932a0cd
#
_entry.id   51132529e607f2b3ceecc7ff0932a0cd
#
_cell.length_a   1.000
_cell.length_b   1.000
_cell.length_c   1.000
_cell.angle_alpha   90.00
_cell.angle_beta   90.00
_cell.angle_gamma   90.00
#
_symmetry.space_group_name_H-M   'P 1'
#
loop_
_entity.id
_entity.type
_entity.pdbx_description
1 polymer ?
#
loop_
_entity_poly.entity_id
_entity_poly.type
_entity_poly.pdbx_seq_one_letter_code
_entity_poly.pdbx_strand_id
1 'polypeptide(L)'
;MKKKQVQWKSFNINMPDELKPIYDFLQNELNFILSNDETRAVLDNIDLSKLRGDIWRDLRDNLKFRIKDWPLHNKTWHSYILFENIRREIKSKQEAIVIWNELVKNDYNINEELFKSLHKLNLYPTRSRIANIKRSNSIPELPRSATFSLDYTVSEKQFFRMKSANICEIKVGKKDWIEYEIVFPSSIDSRFTGAIAKPRFIKRKRDGKYIGICSYEYEVGYYELEDKILGIDIGKIKLFSSVVMDKNGEFSDEFINTKRSQETEYKINRLYENKQILYDKIKSYEDLRLTNQPKYEVWKNLYSNITDKIANTKDYQAKLLSSEIVKLALEQKCKTIHIEDLSWLNSQGGKWNHSQIHSKIIEKATMYGIEVEKVSAFNTSKEHPITKEIGVIQDRTVKFTTGEIDRDLLAAINIAIRSTNIKLKKSLPKKVKTKRVKPKSNKKEIKEKVNQIKGNGQIVSFLTNVLDSTIKVELGVRPLSEVLPCNSLIYYNKLQVWATIIW
;
A
#
# COMPACT_ATOMS: atom_id res chain seq x y z
N MET A 1 -26.13 -27.08 4.72
CA MET A 1 -25.84 -25.73 4.17
C MET A 1 -24.46 -25.31 4.58
N LYS A 2 -23.52 -25.10 3.63
CA LYS A 2 -22.21 -24.52 3.96
C LYS A 2 -22.43 -23.08 4.45
N LYS A 3 -21.88 -22.71 5.62
CA LYS A 3 -21.93 -21.32 6.11
C LYS A 3 -21.32 -20.40 5.05
N LYS A 4 -22.07 -19.40 4.62
CA LYS A 4 -21.54 -18.35 3.75
C LYS A 4 -20.39 -17.66 4.48
N GLN A 5 -19.22 -17.64 3.87
CA GLN A 5 -18.06 -16.96 4.42
C GLN A 5 -18.15 -15.49 4.02
N VAL A 6 -18.06 -14.59 4.98
CA VAL A 6 -18.09 -13.15 4.75
C VAL A 6 -16.74 -12.52 5.07
N GLN A 7 -16.39 -11.46 4.36
CA GLN A 7 -15.19 -10.67 4.59
C GLN A 7 -15.46 -9.18 4.50
N TRP A 8 -14.54 -8.39 5.07
CA TRP A 8 -14.61 -6.93 5.09
C TRP A 8 -13.54 -6.32 4.21
N LYS A 9 -13.90 -5.33 3.42
CA LYS A 9 -12.98 -4.57 2.57
C LYS A 9 -13.10 -3.08 2.86
N SER A 10 -11.95 -2.44 3.11
CA SER A 10 -11.90 -1.01 3.39
C SER A 10 -11.74 -0.19 2.10
N PHE A 11 -12.32 1.01 2.10
CA PHE A 11 -12.20 2.00 1.05
C PHE A 11 -12.17 3.41 1.63
N ASN A 12 -11.65 4.35 0.85
CA ASN A 12 -11.57 5.74 1.28
C ASN A 12 -12.83 6.51 0.88
N ILE A 13 -13.27 7.37 1.80
CA ILE A 13 -14.33 8.35 1.60
C ILE A 13 -13.79 9.74 1.94
N ASN A 14 -14.49 10.79 1.57
CA ASN A 14 -14.15 12.14 2.01
C ASN A 14 -14.63 12.36 3.46
N MET A 15 -13.93 13.19 4.23
CA MET A 15 -14.46 13.67 5.51
C MET A 15 -15.45 14.80 5.26
N PRO A 16 -16.66 14.77 5.84
CA PRO A 16 -17.59 15.91 5.82
C PRO A 16 -16.92 17.19 6.33
N ASP A 17 -17.26 18.32 5.72
CA ASP A 17 -16.64 19.60 6.06
C ASP A 17 -16.91 20.03 7.51
N GLU A 18 -18.06 19.69 8.01
CA GLU A 18 -18.50 19.98 9.39
C GLU A 18 -17.68 19.24 10.45
N LEU A 19 -17.08 18.10 10.08
CA LEU A 19 -16.21 17.33 10.99
C LEU A 19 -14.77 17.84 11.01
N LYS A 20 -14.32 18.59 10.01
CA LYS A 20 -12.93 19.06 9.93
C LYS A 20 -12.53 19.96 11.11
N PRO A 21 -13.34 20.97 11.54
CA PRO A 21 -13.02 21.77 12.71
C PRO A 21 -12.96 20.95 14.00
N ILE A 22 -13.89 19.99 14.17
CA ILE A 22 -13.90 19.08 15.33
C ILE A 22 -12.62 18.24 15.35
N TYR A 23 -12.26 17.69 14.19
CA TYR A 23 -11.04 16.90 14.05
C TYR A 23 -9.79 17.71 14.40
N ASP A 24 -9.62 18.91 13.82
CA ASP A 24 -8.44 19.76 14.05
C ASP A 24 -8.35 20.20 15.52
N PHE A 25 -9.48 20.52 16.14
CA PHE A 25 -9.53 20.83 17.56
C PHE A 25 -9.02 19.66 18.41
N LEU A 26 -9.56 18.45 18.19
CA LEU A 26 -9.16 17.26 18.94
C LEU A 26 -7.73 16.80 18.63
N GLN A 27 -7.25 17.02 17.41
CA GLN A 27 -5.84 16.81 17.06
C GLN A 27 -4.92 17.73 17.86
N ASN A 28 -5.29 19.00 17.99
CA ASN A 28 -4.53 19.97 18.78
C ASN A 28 -4.54 19.63 20.26
N GLU A 29 -5.69 19.18 20.79
CA GLU A 29 -5.80 18.72 22.19
C GLU A 29 -4.94 17.47 22.43
N LEU A 30 -4.93 16.50 21.52
CA LEU A 30 -4.06 15.34 21.61
C LEU A 30 -2.57 15.76 21.65
N ASN A 31 -2.16 16.64 20.75
CA ASN A 31 -0.78 17.12 20.72
C ASN A 31 -0.42 17.88 21.98
N PHE A 32 -1.31 18.72 22.51
CA PHE A 32 -1.11 19.40 23.78
C PHE A 32 -0.90 18.43 24.93
N ILE A 33 -1.77 17.44 25.07
CA ILE A 33 -1.69 16.41 26.13
C ILE A 33 -0.37 15.64 26.03
N LEU A 34 0.03 15.24 24.81
CA LEU A 34 1.26 14.50 24.60
C LEU A 34 2.52 15.35 24.74
N SER A 35 2.45 16.68 24.58
CA SER A 35 3.59 17.59 24.73
C SER A 35 3.77 18.13 26.16
N ASN A 36 2.71 18.14 26.98
CA ASN A 36 2.74 18.63 28.35
C ASN A 36 3.50 17.63 29.28
N ASP A 37 4.58 18.09 29.90
CA ASP A 37 5.49 17.22 30.65
C ASP A 37 4.84 16.60 31.89
N GLU A 38 3.95 17.33 32.60
CA GLU A 38 3.22 16.80 33.76
C GLU A 38 2.27 15.65 33.35
N THR A 39 1.52 15.87 32.27
CA THR A 39 0.62 14.86 31.73
C THR A 39 1.40 13.66 31.22
N ARG A 40 2.54 13.85 30.58
CA ARG A 40 3.43 12.79 30.11
C ARG A 40 3.92 11.92 31.27
N ALA A 41 4.36 12.52 32.38
CA ALA A 41 4.82 11.80 33.54
C ALA A 41 3.76 10.83 34.09
N VAL A 42 2.48 11.23 34.05
CA VAL A 42 1.35 10.36 34.39
C VAL A 42 1.17 9.26 33.36
N LEU A 43 1.15 9.61 32.05
CA LEU A 43 0.90 8.67 30.96
C LEU A 43 2.03 7.63 30.80
N ASP A 44 3.28 8.01 31.10
CA ASP A 44 4.44 7.14 30.99
C ASP A 44 4.43 6.01 32.04
N ASN A 45 3.78 6.23 33.18
CA ASN A 45 3.68 5.30 34.29
C ASN A 45 2.39 4.47 34.31
N ILE A 46 1.51 4.63 33.31
CA ILE A 46 0.26 3.89 33.24
C ILE A 46 0.49 2.43 32.85
N ASP A 47 0.02 1.54 33.70
CA ASP A 47 -0.09 0.12 33.38
C ASP A 47 -1.41 -0.15 32.64
N LEU A 48 -1.31 -0.43 31.32
CA LEU A 48 -2.48 -0.73 30.49
C LEU A 48 -3.24 -1.98 30.92
N SER A 49 -2.60 -2.92 31.63
CA SER A 49 -3.29 -4.11 32.13
C SER A 49 -4.34 -3.75 33.20
N LYS A 50 -4.15 -2.64 33.89
CA LYS A 50 -5.05 -2.09 34.91
C LYS A 50 -6.06 -1.06 34.36
N LEU A 51 -5.98 -0.69 33.07
CA LEU A 51 -6.85 0.30 32.41
C LEU A 51 -8.30 -0.21 32.20
N ARG A 52 -8.88 -0.87 33.20
CA ARG A 52 -10.30 -1.23 33.18
C ARG A 52 -11.09 -0.29 34.11
N GLY A 53 -11.99 0.49 33.51
CA GLY A 53 -13.03 1.23 34.19
C GLY A 53 -12.57 2.45 35.00
N ASP A 54 -11.91 2.28 36.12
CA ASP A 54 -11.68 3.38 37.08
C ASP A 54 -10.50 4.27 36.71
N ILE A 55 -9.39 3.72 36.26
CA ILE A 55 -8.21 4.51 35.82
C ILE A 55 -8.55 5.41 34.63
N TRP A 56 -9.46 4.98 33.76
CA TRP A 56 -10.00 5.83 32.71
C TRP A 56 -10.77 7.03 33.26
N ARG A 57 -11.55 6.83 34.29
CA ARG A 57 -12.27 7.93 34.95
C ARG A 57 -11.30 8.88 35.64
N ASP A 58 -10.29 8.37 36.29
CA ASP A 58 -9.27 9.18 36.97
C ASP A 58 -8.44 10.00 35.94
N LEU A 59 -8.01 9.40 34.87
CA LEU A 59 -7.35 10.13 33.77
C LEU A 59 -8.26 11.20 33.16
N ARG A 60 -9.50 10.86 32.85
CA ARG A 60 -10.49 11.82 32.36
C ARG A 60 -10.69 12.93 33.37
N ASP A 61 -10.78 12.60 34.66
CA ASP A 61 -11.05 13.55 35.72
C ASP A 61 -9.84 14.46 35.98
N ASN A 62 -8.61 13.96 35.84
CA ASN A 62 -7.40 14.77 35.89
C ASN A 62 -7.26 15.72 34.69
N LEU A 63 -7.84 15.40 33.54
CA LEU A 63 -7.90 16.27 32.37
C LEU A 63 -9.19 17.08 32.28
N LYS A 64 -10.11 16.98 33.23
CA LYS A 64 -11.43 17.59 33.24
C LYS A 64 -11.44 19.11 33.13
N PHE A 65 -10.43 19.77 33.68
CA PHE A 65 -10.38 21.24 33.65
C PHE A 65 -10.38 21.79 32.22
N ARG A 66 -9.72 21.13 31.25
CA ARG A 66 -9.70 21.52 29.86
C ARG A 66 -10.94 21.10 29.08
N ILE A 67 -11.47 19.90 29.37
CA ILE A 67 -12.69 19.38 28.71
C ILE A 67 -13.90 20.29 28.99
N LYS A 68 -13.96 20.90 30.17
CA LYS A 68 -15.04 21.86 30.50
C LYS A 68 -15.09 23.05 29.56
N ASP A 69 -13.92 23.53 29.14
CA ASP A 69 -13.77 24.72 28.29
C ASP A 69 -13.85 24.41 26.80
N TRP A 70 -14.00 23.16 26.43
CA TRP A 70 -14.09 22.78 25.01
C TRP A 70 -15.32 23.40 24.36
N PRO A 71 -15.19 23.96 23.13
CA PRO A 71 -16.29 24.53 22.36
C PRO A 71 -17.22 23.45 21.77
N LEU A 72 -17.02 22.19 22.09
CA LEU A 72 -17.72 21.03 21.52
C LEU A 72 -18.98 20.68 22.31
N HIS A 73 -20.08 20.42 21.65
CA HIS A 73 -21.35 20.06 22.27
C HIS A 73 -21.34 18.66 22.91
N ASN A 74 -20.66 17.70 22.30
CA ASN A 74 -20.61 16.29 22.77
C ASN A 74 -19.30 16.00 23.51
N LYS A 75 -18.96 16.81 24.53
CA LYS A 75 -17.68 16.74 25.27
C LYS A 75 -17.35 15.34 25.78
N THR A 76 -18.32 14.64 26.33
CA THR A 76 -18.12 13.29 26.87
C THR A 76 -17.68 12.30 25.79
N TRP A 77 -18.34 12.31 24.65
CA TRP A 77 -17.99 11.40 23.56
C TRP A 77 -16.64 11.78 22.91
N HIS A 78 -16.43 13.07 22.64
CA HIS A 78 -15.16 13.54 22.09
C HIS A 78 -14.00 13.27 23.04
N SER A 79 -14.18 13.40 24.36
CA SER A 79 -13.17 13.01 25.35
C SER A 79 -12.87 11.51 25.30
N TYR A 80 -13.89 10.67 25.15
CA TYR A 80 -13.70 9.23 25.02
C TYR A 80 -12.86 8.87 23.78
N ILE A 81 -13.16 9.47 22.63
CA ILE A 81 -12.36 9.26 21.41
C ILE A 81 -10.91 9.75 21.61
N LEU A 82 -10.72 10.88 22.26
CA LEU A 82 -9.38 11.40 22.56
C LEU A 82 -8.60 10.42 23.44
N PHE A 83 -9.23 9.88 24.49
CA PHE A 83 -8.61 8.87 25.35
C PHE A 83 -8.27 7.57 24.60
N GLU A 84 -9.12 7.12 23.69
CA GLU A 84 -8.80 5.94 22.87
C GLU A 84 -7.58 6.20 21.94
N ASN A 85 -7.37 7.43 21.47
CA ASN A 85 -6.16 7.79 20.77
C ASN A 85 -4.93 7.78 21.67
N ILE A 86 -5.03 8.35 22.88
CA ILE A 86 -3.96 8.31 23.90
C ILE A 86 -3.63 6.86 24.27
N ARG A 87 -4.63 6.04 24.54
CA ARG A 87 -4.45 4.61 24.86
C ARG A 87 -3.69 3.87 23.75
N ARG A 88 -4.00 4.16 22.48
CA ARG A 88 -3.26 3.57 21.34
C ARG A 88 -1.79 3.96 21.36
N GLU A 89 -1.46 5.20 21.67
CA GLU A 89 -0.08 5.67 21.76
C GLU A 89 0.67 5.00 22.92
N ILE A 90 0.04 4.91 24.11
CA ILE A 90 0.62 4.24 25.28
C ILE A 90 0.87 2.76 24.97
N LYS A 91 -0.11 2.07 24.38
CA LYS A 91 0.03 0.68 23.96
C LYS A 91 1.17 0.50 22.96
N SER A 92 1.24 1.38 21.97
CA SER A 92 2.29 1.36 20.96
C SER A 92 3.69 1.55 21.58
N LYS A 93 3.82 2.44 22.57
CA LYS A 93 5.05 2.62 23.34
C LYS A 93 5.42 1.36 24.12
N GLN A 94 4.48 0.78 24.87
CA GLN A 94 4.74 -0.42 25.67
C GLN A 94 5.17 -1.61 24.81
N GLU A 95 4.49 -1.83 23.67
CA GLU A 95 4.92 -2.83 22.70
C GLU A 95 6.32 -2.53 22.17
N ALA A 96 6.65 -1.26 21.90
CA ALA A 96 7.96 -0.86 21.42
C ALA A 96 9.07 -1.08 22.45
N ILE A 97 8.76 -0.89 23.76
CA ILE A 97 9.69 -1.21 24.86
C ILE A 97 9.93 -2.72 24.93
N VAL A 98 8.89 -3.54 24.80
CA VAL A 98 9.07 -5.00 24.77
C VAL A 98 9.95 -5.42 23.60
N ILE A 99 9.70 -4.86 22.40
CA ILE A 99 10.54 -5.11 21.21
C ILE A 99 11.98 -4.67 21.44
N TRP A 100 12.19 -3.51 22.06
CA TRP A 100 13.53 -3.02 22.42
C TRP A 100 14.25 -3.98 23.37
N ASN A 101 13.60 -4.42 24.43
CA ASN A 101 14.18 -5.34 25.39
C ASN A 101 14.57 -6.69 24.75
N GLU A 102 13.73 -7.21 23.84
CA GLU A 102 14.07 -8.43 23.08
C GLU A 102 15.20 -8.21 22.08
N LEU A 103 15.29 -7.02 21.45
CA LEU A 103 16.43 -6.64 20.60
C LEU A 103 17.74 -6.60 21.39
N VAL A 104 17.73 -6.02 22.60
CA VAL A 104 18.91 -5.98 23.49
C VAL A 104 19.35 -7.39 23.86
N LYS A 105 18.42 -8.27 24.25
CA LYS A 105 18.71 -9.69 24.56
C LYS A 105 19.29 -10.45 23.38
N ASN A 106 18.97 -10.04 22.16
CA ASN A 106 19.40 -10.68 20.91
C ASN A 106 20.56 -9.92 20.21
N ASP A 107 21.35 -9.19 20.98
CA ASP A 107 22.49 -8.39 20.50
C ASP A 107 22.14 -7.49 19.30
N TYR A 108 20.95 -6.91 19.32
CA TYR A 108 20.40 -6.08 18.25
C TYR A 108 20.29 -6.78 16.86
N ASN A 109 20.35 -8.12 16.84
CA ASN A 109 20.16 -8.87 15.60
C ASN A 109 18.68 -9.04 15.27
N ILE A 110 18.32 -8.74 14.00
CA ILE A 110 16.93 -8.92 13.50
C ILE A 110 16.89 -10.25 12.73
N ASN A 111 16.85 -11.35 13.46
CA ASN A 111 16.86 -12.72 12.96
C ASN A 111 15.54 -13.47 13.29
N GLU A 112 15.47 -14.73 12.94
CA GLU A 112 14.30 -15.57 13.25
C GLU A 112 14.08 -15.80 14.74
N GLU A 113 15.14 -15.84 15.54
CA GLU A 113 15.06 -16.05 16.98
C GLU A 113 14.33 -14.90 17.66
N LEU A 114 14.66 -13.65 17.27
CA LEU A 114 13.95 -12.46 17.72
C LEU A 114 12.46 -12.55 17.40
N PHE A 115 12.09 -12.93 16.17
CA PHE A 115 10.67 -13.07 15.80
C PHE A 115 9.98 -14.16 16.61
N LYS A 116 10.63 -15.31 16.82
CA LYS A 116 10.08 -16.40 17.66
C LYS A 116 9.86 -15.94 19.11
N SER A 117 10.80 -15.17 19.66
CA SER A 117 10.67 -14.59 21.01
C SER A 117 9.48 -13.62 21.09
N LEU A 118 9.38 -12.70 20.14
CA LEU A 118 8.28 -11.74 20.07
C LEU A 118 6.91 -12.42 19.88
N HIS A 119 6.84 -13.46 19.05
CA HIS A 119 5.61 -14.24 18.85
C HIS A 119 5.16 -14.96 20.12
N LYS A 120 6.08 -15.49 20.94
CA LYS A 120 5.77 -16.06 22.27
C LYS A 120 5.13 -15.04 23.20
N LEU A 121 5.46 -13.75 23.03
CA LEU A 121 4.87 -12.63 23.74
C LEU A 121 3.60 -12.07 23.07
N ASN A 122 3.05 -12.78 22.09
CA ASN A 122 1.91 -12.35 21.28
C ASN A 122 2.11 -11.02 20.55
N LEU A 123 3.36 -10.70 20.21
CA LEU A 123 3.70 -9.53 19.40
C LEU A 123 4.11 -9.94 17.99
N TYR A 124 3.50 -9.30 17.00
CA TYR A 124 3.72 -9.58 15.57
C TYR A 124 4.18 -8.32 14.82
N PRO A 125 5.31 -7.69 15.22
CA PRO A 125 5.75 -6.46 14.61
C PRO A 125 6.31 -6.71 13.20
N THR A 126 6.14 -5.71 12.33
CA THR A 126 6.82 -5.74 11.02
C THR A 126 8.32 -5.52 11.19
N ARG A 127 9.14 -6.09 10.29
CA ARG A 127 10.59 -5.86 10.26
C ARG A 127 10.96 -4.37 10.24
N SER A 128 10.19 -3.55 9.52
CA SER A 128 10.39 -2.11 9.46
C SER A 128 10.16 -1.44 10.82
N ARG A 129 9.16 -1.87 11.60
CA ARG A 129 8.92 -1.37 12.96
C ARG A 129 10.10 -1.69 13.88
N ILE A 130 10.59 -2.93 13.84
CA ILE A 130 11.76 -3.36 14.63
C ILE A 130 13.02 -2.55 14.21
N ALA A 131 13.25 -2.39 12.91
CA ALA A 131 14.39 -1.61 12.41
C ALA A 131 14.30 -0.12 12.78
N ASN A 132 13.11 0.45 12.87
CA ASN A 132 12.91 1.83 13.32
C ASN A 132 13.25 1.96 14.82
N ILE A 133 12.79 1.02 15.64
CA ILE A 133 13.08 0.98 17.08
C ILE A 133 14.60 0.81 17.30
N LYS A 134 15.25 -0.10 16.57
CA LYS A 134 16.71 -0.27 16.62
C LYS A 134 17.45 1.03 16.26
N ARG A 135 16.99 1.77 15.22
CA ARG A 135 17.62 3.03 14.80
C ARG A 135 17.50 4.15 15.81
N SER A 136 16.47 4.14 16.66
CA SER A 136 16.32 5.16 17.71
C SER A 136 17.45 5.08 18.76
N ASN A 137 18.09 3.93 18.90
CA ASN A 137 19.19 3.64 19.82
C ASN A 137 18.92 4.08 21.28
N SER A 138 17.67 4.07 21.67
CA SER A 138 17.18 4.46 22.99
C SER A 138 15.90 3.72 23.34
N ILE A 139 15.58 3.69 24.62
CA ILE A 139 14.27 3.18 25.08
C ILE A 139 13.16 4.03 24.43
N PRO A 140 12.18 3.39 23.78
CA PRO A 140 11.09 4.12 23.13
C PRO A 140 10.25 4.95 24.11
N GLU A 141 10.11 6.22 23.80
CA GLU A 141 9.30 7.16 24.57
C GLU A 141 7.93 7.40 23.93
N LEU A 142 7.02 7.97 24.71
CA LEU A 142 5.74 8.47 24.18
C LEU A 142 6.04 9.64 23.20
N PRO A 143 5.43 9.63 21.99
CA PRO A 143 5.65 10.72 21.06
C PRO A 143 5.08 12.04 21.63
N ARG A 144 5.67 13.19 21.26
CA ARG A 144 5.14 14.51 21.62
C ARG A 144 3.94 14.94 20.75
N SER A 145 3.73 14.24 19.64
CA SER A 145 2.59 14.43 18.75
C SER A 145 2.22 13.14 18.05
N ALA A 146 0.93 12.90 17.88
CA ALA A 146 0.42 11.71 17.21
C ALA A 146 -0.69 12.09 16.20
N THR A 147 -1.02 11.20 15.30
CA THR A 147 -2.15 11.40 14.39
C THR A 147 -3.44 11.03 15.10
N PHE A 148 -4.33 12.00 15.25
CA PHE A 148 -5.67 11.77 15.79
C PHE A 148 -6.53 10.98 14.80
N SER A 149 -7.41 10.15 15.31
CA SER A 149 -8.42 9.45 14.54
C SER A 149 -9.79 9.68 15.15
N LEU A 150 -10.67 10.34 14.41
CA LEU A 150 -12.07 10.49 14.79
C LEU A 150 -12.81 9.21 14.38
N ASP A 151 -13.07 8.34 15.37
CA ASP A 151 -13.53 6.98 15.14
C ASP A 151 -14.98 6.80 15.62
N TYR A 152 -15.87 6.48 14.70
CA TYR A 152 -17.28 6.22 14.97
C TYR A 152 -17.57 4.74 15.24
N THR A 153 -16.58 3.85 15.15
CA THR A 153 -16.76 2.41 15.47
C THR A 153 -17.12 2.17 16.94
N VAL A 154 -16.66 3.08 17.80
CA VAL A 154 -16.86 3.00 19.26
C VAL A 154 -18.19 3.65 19.68
N SER A 155 -18.80 4.47 18.80
CA SER A 155 -20.07 5.13 19.09
C SER A 155 -21.24 4.20 18.76
N GLU A 156 -22.15 4.03 19.72
CA GLU A 156 -23.44 3.41 19.45
C GLU A 156 -24.31 4.32 18.55
N LYS A 157 -25.55 3.90 18.28
CA LYS A 157 -26.54 4.62 17.46
C LYS A 157 -26.75 6.11 17.80
N GLN A 158 -26.11 6.58 18.88
CA GLN A 158 -26.20 7.96 19.35
C GLN A 158 -25.42 8.98 18.51
N PHE A 159 -24.40 8.54 17.74
CA PHE A 159 -23.51 9.47 16.99
C PHE A 159 -23.38 9.13 15.52
N PHE A 160 -23.74 7.92 15.15
CA PHE A 160 -23.70 7.44 13.76
C PHE A 160 -24.87 6.46 13.54
N ARG A 161 -25.62 6.64 12.47
CA ARG A 161 -26.67 5.72 12.06
C ARG A 161 -26.77 5.63 10.54
N MET A 162 -27.05 4.44 10.02
CA MET A 162 -27.35 4.25 8.60
C MET A 162 -28.84 4.53 8.37
N LYS A 163 -29.15 5.36 7.37
CA LYS A 163 -30.51 5.55 6.85
C LYS A 163 -30.83 4.57 5.72
N SER A 164 -29.83 4.34 4.86
CA SER A 164 -29.91 3.41 3.73
C SER A 164 -28.56 2.74 3.50
N ALA A 165 -28.43 1.96 2.45
CA ALA A 165 -27.17 1.28 2.12
C ALA A 165 -25.99 2.23 1.91
N ASN A 166 -26.21 3.47 1.48
CA ASN A 166 -25.15 4.45 1.18
C ASN A 166 -25.35 5.80 1.88
N ILE A 167 -26.44 5.99 2.63
CA ILE A 167 -26.70 7.24 3.34
C ILE A 167 -26.58 7.00 4.85
N CYS A 168 -25.72 7.76 5.49
CA CYS A 168 -25.59 7.77 6.93
C CYS A 168 -25.82 9.16 7.51
N GLU A 169 -26.20 9.19 8.79
CA GLU A 169 -26.27 10.42 9.56
C GLU A 169 -25.18 10.41 10.63
N ILE A 170 -24.48 11.53 10.74
CA ILE A 170 -23.40 11.76 11.69
C ILE A 170 -23.77 12.94 12.58
N LYS A 171 -23.69 12.76 13.88
CA LYS A 171 -24.00 13.79 14.85
C LYS A 171 -22.82 14.75 15.00
N VAL A 172 -23.05 16.02 14.71
CA VAL A 172 -22.04 17.08 14.81
C VAL A 172 -22.32 18.06 15.98
N GLY A 173 -23.57 18.14 16.46
CA GLY A 173 -24.00 18.98 17.54
C GLY A 173 -24.95 18.28 18.52
N LYS A 174 -25.56 19.05 19.47
CA LYS A 174 -26.46 18.49 20.49
C LYS A 174 -27.69 17.82 19.87
N LYS A 175 -28.29 18.46 18.87
CA LYS A 175 -29.44 17.93 18.10
C LYS A 175 -29.13 17.89 16.59
N ASP A 176 -27.93 18.33 16.19
CA ASP A 176 -27.58 18.55 14.81
C ASP A 176 -26.97 17.28 14.23
N TRP A 177 -27.61 16.77 13.22
CA TRP A 177 -27.18 15.62 12.44
C TRP A 177 -26.94 16.09 11.01
N ILE A 178 -25.84 15.68 10.44
CA ILE A 178 -25.55 15.84 9.01
C ILE A 178 -25.85 14.54 8.30
N GLU A 179 -26.53 14.62 7.18
CA GLU A 179 -26.69 13.52 6.26
C GLU A 179 -25.48 13.46 5.34
N TYR A 180 -24.87 12.30 5.21
CA TYR A 180 -23.67 12.10 4.43
C TYR A 180 -23.84 10.89 3.53
N GLU A 181 -23.63 11.10 2.23
CA GLU A 181 -23.65 10.02 1.24
C GLU A 181 -22.27 9.35 1.16
N ILE A 182 -22.25 8.04 1.45
CA ILE A 182 -21.07 7.20 1.28
C ILE A 182 -20.95 6.82 -0.19
N VAL A 183 -20.03 7.46 -0.89
CA VAL A 183 -19.75 7.12 -2.30
C VAL A 183 -18.95 5.83 -2.33
N PHE A 184 -19.58 4.78 -2.78
CA PHE A 184 -18.94 3.48 -2.96
C PHE A 184 -17.98 3.49 -4.15
N PRO A 185 -16.87 2.73 -4.05
CA PRO A 185 -16.01 2.50 -5.21
C PRO A 185 -16.83 1.85 -6.35
N SER A 186 -16.55 2.23 -7.59
CA SER A 186 -17.17 1.61 -8.78
C SER A 186 -16.92 0.09 -8.89
N SER A 187 -15.95 -0.41 -8.11
CA SER A 187 -15.61 -1.84 -8.00
C SER A 187 -16.38 -2.57 -6.89
N ILE A 188 -17.43 -1.96 -6.30
CA ILE A 188 -18.31 -2.71 -5.39
C ILE A 188 -18.95 -3.84 -6.16
N ASP A 189 -18.75 -5.01 -5.64
CA ASP A 189 -19.19 -6.27 -6.21
C ASP A 189 -20.69 -6.50 -5.89
N SER A 190 -21.37 -7.24 -6.76
CA SER A 190 -22.73 -7.71 -6.54
C SER A 190 -22.90 -8.58 -5.27
N ARG A 191 -21.78 -8.98 -4.65
CA ARG A 191 -21.71 -9.76 -3.41
C ARG A 191 -21.79 -8.92 -2.13
N PHE A 192 -22.01 -7.63 -2.25
CA PHE A 192 -22.20 -6.75 -1.11
C PHE A 192 -23.41 -7.18 -0.28
N THR A 193 -23.21 -7.42 1.02
CA THR A 193 -24.28 -7.90 1.92
C THR A 193 -25.21 -6.79 2.43
N GLY A 194 -24.89 -5.52 2.14
CA GLY A 194 -25.57 -4.36 2.70
C GLY A 194 -24.96 -3.87 4.02
N ALA A 195 -24.05 -4.64 4.66
CA ALA A 195 -23.45 -4.23 5.92
C ALA A 195 -22.22 -3.32 5.70
N ILE A 196 -22.23 -2.16 6.35
CA ILE A 196 -21.16 -1.17 6.33
C ILE A 196 -20.68 -0.91 7.77
N ALA A 197 -19.36 -0.90 7.94
CA ALA A 197 -18.75 -0.49 9.18
C ALA A 197 -18.80 1.03 9.34
N LYS A 198 -18.92 1.49 10.57
CA LYS A 198 -18.86 2.91 10.89
C LYS A 198 -17.54 3.52 10.44
N PRO A 199 -17.53 4.73 9.90
CA PRO A 199 -16.34 5.35 9.33
C PRO A 199 -15.36 5.80 10.42
N ARG A 200 -14.09 5.86 10.03
CA ARG A 200 -13.01 6.47 10.79
C ARG A 200 -12.38 7.58 9.95
N PHE A 201 -12.25 8.76 10.51
CA PHE A 201 -11.70 9.92 9.82
C PHE A 201 -10.32 10.28 10.34
N ILE A 202 -9.40 10.61 9.42
CA ILE A 202 -8.03 11.01 9.71
C ILE A 202 -7.60 12.15 8.78
N LYS A 203 -6.61 12.93 9.21
CA LYS A 203 -5.88 13.87 8.36
C LYS A 203 -4.54 13.24 7.99
N ARG A 204 -4.31 13.03 6.71
CA ARG A 204 -3.03 12.45 6.26
C ARG A 204 -1.90 13.46 6.46
N LYS A 205 -0.84 13.05 7.16
CA LYS A 205 0.33 13.90 7.40
C LYS A 205 1.01 14.36 6.10
N ARG A 206 0.96 13.52 5.08
CA ARG A 206 1.65 13.70 3.81
C ARG A 206 1.20 14.92 3.01
N ASP A 207 -0.10 15.09 2.87
CA ASP A 207 -0.73 16.10 2.00
C ASP A 207 -1.79 16.92 2.70
N GLY A 208 -1.93 16.76 4.01
CA GLY A 208 -2.91 17.48 4.82
C GLY A 208 -4.37 17.15 4.48
N LYS A 209 -4.64 16.20 3.59
CA LYS A 209 -6.00 15.85 3.18
C LYS A 209 -6.75 15.10 4.26
N TYR A 210 -7.98 15.52 4.49
CA TYR A 210 -8.91 14.78 5.33
C TYR A 210 -9.52 13.65 4.55
N ILE A 211 -9.42 12.44 5.09
CA ILE A 211 -9.99 11.23 4.50
C ILE A 211 -10.76 10.45 5.54
N GLY A 212 -11.82 9.80 5.11
CA GLY A 212 -12.49 8.77 5.86
C GLY A 212 -12.08 7.40 5.36
N ILE A 213 -12.06 6.42 6.28
CA ILE A 213 -11.89 5.00 5.97
C ILE A 213 -13.17 4.31 6.40
N CYS A 214 -13.85 3.71 5.45
CA CYS A 214 -15.04 2.92 5.68
C CYS A 214 -14.79 1.48 5.23
N SER A 215 -15.54 0.52 5.73
CA SER A 215 -15.45 -0.87 5.28
C SER A 215 -16.83 -1.41 4.99
N TYR A 216 -16.93 -2.26 3.98
CA TYR A 216 -18.15 -2.98 3.65
C TYR A 216 -17.92 -4.48 3.72
N GLU A 217 -18.98 -5.20 4.06
CA GLU A 217 -19.00 -6.64 4.10
C GLU A 217 -19.41 -7.20 2.74
N TYR A 218 -18.76 -8.25 2.31
CA TYR A 218 -19.11 -8.99 1.09
C TYR A 218 -19.06 -10.49 1.32
N GLU A 219 -19.91 -11.22 0.61
CA GLU A 219 -19.86 -12.67 0.59
C GLU A 219 -18.69 -13.15 -0.27
N VAL A 220 -17.90 -14.08 0.26
CA VAL A 220 -16.88 -14.76 -0.53
C VAL A 220 -17.58 -15.61 -1.58
N GLY A 221 -17.27 -15.36 -2.85
CA GLY A 221 -17.89 -16.09 -3.96
C GLY A 221 -17.50 -17.56 -3.92
N TYR A 222 -18.50 -18.44 -4.04
CA TYR A 222 -18.25 -19.84 -4.30
C TYR A 222 -18.06 -20.03 -5.80
N TYR A 223 -16.82 -20.32 -6.18
CA TYR A 223 -16.49 -20.75 -7.53
C TYR A 223 -16.34 -22.28 -7.52
N GLU A 224 -16.72 -22.92 -8.61
CA GLU A 224 -16.43 -24.32 -8.81
C GLU A 224 -14.92 -24.50 -9.08
N LEU A 225 -14.18 -24.59 -7.99
CA LEU A 225 -12.73 -24.82 -8.04
C LEU A 225 -12.44 -26.31 -8.00
N GLU A 226 -11.45 -26.72 -8.76
CA GLU A 226 -10.95 -28.08 -8.84
C GLU A 226 -9.66 -28.19 -8.00
N ASP A 227 -9.30 -29.40 -7.58
CA ASP A 227 -8.04 -29.66 -6.88
C ASP A 227 -6.83 -29.51 -7.84
N LYS A 228 -6.68 -28.29 -8.33
CA LYS A 228 -5.57 -27.84 -9.17
C LYS A 228 -4.76 -26.77 -8.46
N ILE A 229 -3.48 -26.77 -8.72
CA ILE A 229 -2.50 -25.83 -8.15
C ILE A 229 -1.97 -24.96 -9.29
N LEU A 230 -2.00 -23.64 -9.09
CA LEU A 230 -1.33 -22.68 -9.94
C LEU A 230 0.00 -22.28 -9.30
N GLY A 231 1.12 -22.81 -9.82
CA GLY A 231 2.46 -22.42 -9.39
C GLY A 231 2.91 -21.15 -10.12
N ILE A 232 3.43 -20.15 -9.37
CA ILE A 232 3.75 -18.84 -9.91
C ILE A 232 5.14 -18.39 -9.49
N ASP A 233 5.98 -18.10 -10.49
CA ASP A 233 7.24 -17.38 -10.36
C ASP A 233 7.03 -15.91 -10.77
N ILE A 234 7.27 -14.98 -9.84
CA ILE A 234 7.12 -13.52 -10.06
C ILE A 234 8.48 -12.94 -10.44
N GLY A 235 8.60 -12.51 -11.72
CA GLY A 235 9.86 -12.03 -12.28
C GLY A 235 9.97 -10.51 -12.39
N LYS A 236 11.21 -10.04 -12.60
CA LYS A 236 11.48 -8.63 -12.94
C LYS A 236 11.32 -8.35 -14.44
N ILE A 237 11.65 -9.31 -15.28
CA ILE A 237 11.63 -9.16 -16.75
C ILE A 237 10.29 -9.62 -17.31
N LYS A 238 9.85 -10.79 -16.94
CA LYS A 238 8.50 -11.29 -17.15
C LYS A 238 7.67 -10.94 -15.93
N LEU A 239 6.44 -10.52 -16.10
CA LEU A 239 5.59 -10.15 -14.97
C LEU A 239 5.39 -11.34 -14.05
N PHE A 240 5.06 -12.50 -14.63
CA PHE A 240 5.11 -13.80 -13.97
C PHE A 240 5.22 -14.92 -15.01
N SER A 241 5.70 -16.07 -14.54
CA SER A 241 5.58 -17.36 -15.21
C SER A 241 4.77 -18.30 -14.34
N SER A 242 3.91 -19.09 -14.94
CA SER A 242 3.03 -19.97 -14.16
C SER A 242 2.74 -21.27 -14.89
N VAL A 243 2.43 -22.29 -14.11
CA VAL A 243 1.96 -23.60 -14.58
C VAL A 243 0.77 -24.03 -13.76
N VAL A 244 -0.13 -24.79 -14.38
CA VAL A 244 -1.23 -25.44 -13.70
C VAL A 244 -0.91 -26.92 -13.55
N MET A 245 -0.98 -27.42 -12.34
CA MET A 245 -0.79 -28.82 -11.99
C MET A 245 -2.07 -29.40 -11.39
N ASP A 246 -2.47 -30.58 -11.84
CA ASP A 246 -3.61 -31.30 -11.28
C ASP A 246 -3.22 -32.14 -10.03
N LYS A 247 -4.22 -32.76 -9.40
CA LYS A 247 -4.02 -33.65 -8.24
C LYS A 247 -3.19 -34.92 -8.53
N ASN A 248 -3.03 -35.27 -9.81
CA ASN A 248 -2.26 -36.41 -10.23
C ASN A 248 -0.79 -36.06 -10.54
N GLY A 249 -0.42 -34.79 -10.43
CA GLY A 249 0.91 -34.28 -10.76
C GLY A 249 1.13 -34.13 -12.27
N GLU A 250 0.07 -34.00 -13.04
CA GLU A 250 0.14 -33.70 -14.47
C GLU A 250 0.02 -32.20 -14.70
N PHE A 251 0.91 -31.65 -15.54
CA PHE A 251 0.86 -30.25 -15.93
C PHE A 251 -0.07 -30.07 -17.12
N SER A 252 -1.09 -29.21 -16.97
CA SER A 252 -2.11 -29.00 -18.00
C SER A 252 -1.78 -27.81 -18.89
N ASP A 253 -1.42 -26.67 -18.30
CA ASP A 253 -1.22 -25.40 -19.02
C ASP A 253 -0.01 -24.63 -18.48
N GLU A 254 0.64 -23.90 -19.38
CA GLU A 254 1.80 -23.07 -19.11
C GLU A 254 1.54 -21.65 -19.58
N PHE A 255 1.81 -20.67 -18.71
CA PHE A 255 1.53 -19.26 -18.99
C PHE A 255 2.73 -18.41 -18.67
N ILE A 256 3.10 -17.54 -19.60
CA ILE A 256 4.13 -16.53 -19.40
C ILE A 256 3.53 -15.16 -19.72
N ASN A 257 3.49 -14.30 -18.73
CA ASN A 257 3.04 -12.92 -18.91
C ASN A 257 4.24 -11.97 -18.96
N THR A 258 4.47 -11.38 -20.14
CA THR A 258 5.56 -10.41 -20.36
C THR A 258 5.08 -8.96 -20.40
N LYS A 259 3.78 -8.71 -20.13
CA LYS A 259 3.21 -7.36 -20.22
C LYS A 259 3.74 -6.45 -19.11
N ARG A 260 4.20 -5.27 -19.52
CA ARG A 260 4.42 -4.07 -18.68
C ARG A 260 5.43 -4.16 -17.52
N SER A 261 6.07 -5.29 -17.24
CA SER A 261 7.01 -5.34 -16.13
C SER A 261 8.23 -4.44 -16.42
N GLN A 262 8.77 -4.47 -17.62
CA GLN A 262 9.93 -3.66 -18.02
C GLN A 262 9.61 -2.16 -18.02
N GLU A 263 8.47 -1.75 -18.57
CA GLU A 263 8.05 -0.34 -18.56
C GLU A 263 7.86 0.19 -17.14
N THR A 264 7.23 -0.60 -16.28
CA THR A 264 6.98 -0.22 -14.89
C THR A 264 8.29 -0.17 -14.10
N GLU A 265 9.19 -1.12 -14.32
CA GLU A 265 10.50 -1.14 -13.68
C GLU A 265 11.36 0.06 -14.13
N TYR A 266 11.40 0.35 -15.43
CA TYR A 266 12.06 1.54 -15.96
C TYR A 266 11.53 2.82 -15.33
N LYS A 267 10.19 2.97 -15.26
CA LYS A 267 9.53 4.11 -14.62
C LYS A 267 9.91 4.23 -13.14
N ILE A 268 9.91 3.13 -12.40
CA ILE A 268 10.29 3.10 -10.99
C ILE A 268 11.77 3.48 -10.82
N ASN A 269 12.67 2.94 -11.64
CA ASN A 269 14.09 3.25 -11.56
C ASN A 269 14.36 4.74 -11.81
N ARG A 270 13.74 5.32 -12.84
CA ARG A 270 13.83 6.76 -13.12
C ARG A 270 13.31 7.63 -11.96
N LEU A 271 12.23 7.20 -11.30
CA LEU A 271 11.73 7.89 -10.11
C LEU A 271 12.72 7.80 -8.94
N TYR A 272 13.41 6.68 -8.76
CA TYR A 272 14.46 6.53 -7.75
C TYR A 272 15.68 7.41 -8.03
N GLU A 273 16.11 7.52 -9.29
CA GLU A 273 17.19 8.42 -9.70
C GLU A 273 16.84 9.88 -9.38
N ASN A 274 15.65 10.33 -9.77
CA ASN A 274 15.17 11.67 -9.46
C ASN A 274 15.06 11.90 -7.93
N LYS A 275 14.63 10.89 -7.19
CA LYS A 275 14.58 10.94 -5.73
C LYS A 275 15.97 11.11 -5.13
N GLN A 276 16.98 10.40 -5.65
CA GLN A 276 18.36 10.52 -5.18
C GLN A 276 18.92 11.92 -5.42
N ILE A 277 18.71 12.48 -6.62
CA ILE A 277 19.14 13.85 -6.96
C ILE A 277 18.55 14.88 -5.98
N LEU A 278 17.27 14.74 -5.62
CA LEU A 278 16.63 15.63 -4.64
C LEU A 278 17.16 15.42 -3.23
N TYR A 279 17.41 14.17 -2.86
CA TYR A 279 18.03 13.85 -1.56
C TYR A 279 19.40 14.51 -1.41
N ASP A 280 20.25 14.42 -2.42
CA ASP A 280 21.59 15.01 -2.41
C ASP A 280 21.53 16.55 -2.30
N LYS A 281 20.57 17.19 -2.99
CA LYS A 281 20.31 18.63 -2.86
C LYS A 281 19.86 19.01 -1.45
N ILE A 282 18.90 18.29 -0.87
CA ILE A 282 18.40 18.52 0.49
C ILE A 282 19.56 18.39 1.48
N LYS A 283 20.34 17.31 1.38
CA LYS A 283 21.49 17.06 2.25
C LYS A 283 22.53 18.18 2.14
N SER A 284 22.88 18.63 0.94
CA SER A 284 23.80 19.75 0.72
C SER A 284 23.35 21.03 1.44
N TYR A 285 22.03 21.30 1.45
CA TYR A 285 21.49 22.47 2.17
C TYR A 285 21.50 22.27 3.68
N GLU A 286 21.30 21.06 4.18
CA GLU A 286 21.43 20.72 5.59
C GLU A 286 22.88 20.88 6.06
N ASP A 287 23.82 20.34 5.29
CA ASP A 287 25.26 20.42 5.59
C ASP A 287 25.77 21.87 5.62
N LEU A 288 25.24 22.73 4.74
CA LEU A 288 25.52 24.17 4.69
C LEU A 288 24.69 25.01 5.67
N ARG A 289 23.83 24.41 6.49
CA ARG A 289 22.89 25.07 7.42
C ARG A 289 21.95 26.08 6.75
N LEU A 290 21.60 25.85 5.48
CA LEU A 290 20.72 26.72 4.67
C LEU A 290 19.24 26.27 4.69
N THR A 291 18.80 25.63 5.77
CA THR A 291 17.46 25.05 5.91
C THR A 291 16.32 26.09 5.92
N ASN A 292 16.63 27.35 6.19
CA ASN A 292 15.65 28.45 6.19
C ASN A 292 15.39 29.03 4.79
N GLN A 293 16.09 28.56 3.75
CA GLN A 293 15.89 29.07 2.41
C GLN A 293 14.62 28.48 1.75
N PRO A 294 13.84 29.27 0.99
CA PRO A 294 12.63 28.78 0.31
C PRO A 294 12.88 27.58 -0.60
N LYS A 295 14.04 27.50 -1.25
CA LYS A 295 14.43 26.36 -2.10
C LYS A 295 14.51 25.04 -1.34
N TYR A 296 14.90 25.05 -0.09
CA TYR A 296 14.96 23.86 0.76
C TYR A 296 13.57 23.21 0.91
N GLU A 297 12.56 24.01 1.23
CA GLU A 297 11.17 23.52 1.36
C GLU A 297 10.61 23.05 0.01
N VAL A 298 10.92 23.73 -1.09
CA VAL A 298 10.52 23.26 -2.43
C VAL A 298 11.10 21.87 -2.73
N TRP A 299 12.38 21.63 -2.43
CA TRP A 299 12.99 20.31 -2.67
C TRP A 299 12.46 19.22 -1.75
N LYS A 300 12.17 19.52 -0.49
CA LYS A 300 11.51 18.60 0.43
C LYS A 300 10.13 18.18 -0.09
N ASN A 301 9.35 19.15 -0.57
CA ASN A 301 8.04 18.89 -1.15
C ASN A 301 8.14 18.03 -2.43
N LEU A 302 9.08 18.34 -3.32
CA LEU A 302 9.34 17.54 -4.51
C LEU A 302 9.81 16.12 -4.17
N TYR A 303 10.68 15.96 -3.18
CA TYR A 303 11.13 14.66 -2.69
C TYR A 303 9.97 13.83 -2.13
N SER A 304 9.09 14.46 -1.34
CA SER A 304 7.87 13.83 -0.84
C SER A 304 6.97 13.37 -1.99
N ASN A 305 6.71 14.26 -2.97
CA ASN A 305 5.88 13.95 -4.13
C ASN A 305 6.43 12.79 -4.97
N ILE A 306 7.75 12.73 -5.18
CA ILE A 306 8.37 11.60 -5.90
C ILE A 306 8.27 10.32 -5.08
N THR A 307 8.46 10.39 -3.77
CA THR A 307 8.30 9.22 -2.88
C THR A 307 6.89 8.65 -3.00
N ASP A 308 5.89 9.51 -3.07
CA ASP A 308 4.50 9.12 -3.26
C ASP A 308 4.22 8.53 -4.64
N LYS A 309 4.79 9.11 -5.70
CA LYS A 309 4.69 8.55 -7.04
C LYS A 309 5.29 7.14 -7.11
N ILE A 310 6.41 6.90 -6.44
CA ILE A 310 7.02 5.55 -6.34
C ILE A 310 6.06 4.59 -5.62
N ALA A 311 5.53 4.98 -4.46
CA ALA A 311 4.61 4.16 -3.69
C ALA A 311 3.33 3.81 -4.48
N ASN A 312 2.73 4.81 -5.13
CA ASN A 312 1.53 4.62 -5.95
C ASN A 312 1.79 3.74 -7.18
N THR A 313 2.96 3.89 -7.83
CA THR A 313 3.33 3.06 -8.98
C THR A 313 3.53 1.60 -8.57
N LYS A 314 4.16 1.36 -7.42
CA LYS A 314 4.34 0.02 -6.85
C LYS A 314 3.00 -0.62 -6.45
N ASP A 315 2.11 0.15 -5.83
CA ASP A 315 0.77 -0.33 -5.45
C ASP A 315 -0.06 -0.68 -6.69
N TYR A 316 -0.02 0.17 -7.71
CA TYR A 316 -0.68 -0.11 -8.99
C TYR A 316 -0.15 -1.40 -9.65
N GLN A 317 1.17 -1.59 -9.67
CA GLN A 317 1.78 -2.81 -10.18
C GLN A 317 1.33 -4.05 -9.40
N ALA A 318 1.31 -3.97 -8.08
CA ALA A 318 0.88 -5.08 -7.22
C ALA A 318 -0.60 -5.42 -7.45
N LYS A 319 -1.46 -4.42 -7.59
CA LYS A 319 -2.90 -4.59 -7.89
C LYS A 319 -3.12 -5.23 -9.27
N LEU A 320 -2.40 -4.76 -10.28
CA LEU A 320 -2.49 -5.29 -11.64
C LEU A 320 -2.09 -6.77 -11.67
N LEU A 321 -0.92 -7.07 -11.12
CA LEU A 321 -0.36 -8.41 -11.08
C LEU A 321 -1.27 -9.39 -10.32
N SER A 322 -1.72 -9.01 -9.11
CA SER A 322 -2.64 -9.84 -8.34
C SER A 322 -3.97 -10.10 -9.08
N SER A 323 -4.43 -9.11 -9.86
CA SER A 323 -5.66 -9.25 -10.66
C SER A 323 -5.49 -10.26 -11.80
N GLU A 324 -4.37 -10.22 -12.50
CA GLU A 324 -4.10 -11.15 -13.61
C GLU A 324 -3.88 -12.58 -13.09
N ILE A 325 -3.14 -12.73 -11.98
CA ILE A 325 -2.89 -14.05 -11.37
C ILE A 325 -4.19 -14.71 -10.89
N VAL A 326 -5.00 -13.97 -10.13
CA VAL A 326 -6.26 -14.53 -9.60
C VAL A 326 -7.27 -14.79 -10.72
N LYS A 327 -7.30 -13.92 -11.74
CA LYS A 327 -8.11 -14.17 -12.94
C LYS A 327 -7.70 -15.46 -13.63
N LEU A 328 -6.40 -15.70 -13.81
CA LEU A 328 -5.88 -16.93 -14.39
C LEU A 328 -6.26 -18.17 -13.55
N ALA A 329 -6.10 -18.07 -12.21
CA ALA A 329 -6.49 -19.15 -11.30
C ALA A 329 -7.99 -19.49 -11.42
N LEU A 330 -8.86 -18.51 -11.56
CA LEU A 330 -10.30 -18.70 -11.77
C LEU A 330 -10.61 -19.33 -13.14
N GLU A 331 -9.97 -18.85 -14.21
CA GLU A 331 -10.13 -19.37 -15.56
C GLU A 331 -9.71 -20.86 -15.64
N GLN A 332 -8.67 -21.22 -14.89
CA GLN A 332 -8.17 -22.59 -14.80
C GLN A 332 -8.82 -23.41 -13.68
N LYS A 333 -9.76 -22.82 -12.94
CA LYS A 333 -10.46 -23.44 -11.80
C LYS A 333 -9.52 -23.94 -10.69
N CYS A 334 -8.38 -23.27 -10.48
CA CYS A 334 -7.41 -23.68 -9.48
C CYS A 334 -7.90 -23.34 -8.07
N LYS A 335 -7.87 -24.31 -7.16
CA LYS A 335 -8.20 -24.16 -5.74
C LYS A 335 -7.08 -23.51 -4.96
N THR A 336 -5.84 -23.72 -5.36
CA THR A 336 -4.65 -23.25 -4.64
C THR A 336 -3.70 -22.51 -5.59
N ILE A 337 -3.11 -21.41 -5.08
CA ILE A 337 -2.01 -20.71 -5.73
C ILE A 337 -0.77 -20.89 -4.87
N HIS A 338 0.31 -21.43 -5.44
CA HIS A 338 1.62 -21.49 -4.82
C HIS A 338 2.48 -20.31 -5.30
N ILE A 339 3.10 -19.60 -4.35
CA ILE A 339 4.04 -18.49 -4.60
C ILE A 339 5.31 -18.69 -3.79
N GLU A 340 6.44 -18.20 -4.29
CA GLU A 340 7.69 -18.25 -3.53
C GLU A 340 7.63 -17.43 -2.25
N ASP A 341 8.21 -17.93 -1.15
CA ASP A 341 8.47 -17.13 0.04
C ASP A 341 9.78 -16.34 -0.13
N LEU A 342 9.63 -15.07 -0.47
CA LEU A 342 10.71 -14.12 -0.66
C LEU A 342 10.89 -13.18 0.55
N SER A 343 10.40 -13.56 1.73
CA SER A 343 10.46 -12.72 2.94
C SER A 343 11.89 -12.33 3.32
N TRP A 344 12.88 -13.20 3.03
CA TRP A 344 14.30 -12.96 3.27
C TRP A 344 14.91 -11.86 2.37
N LEU A 345 14.39 -11.63 1.16
CA LEU A 345 14.87 -10.59 0.24
C LEU A 345 14.56 -9.17 0.73
N ASN A 346 13.59 -8.98 1.60
CA ASN A 346 13.23 -7.66 2.12
C ASN A 346 14.36 -7.00 2.94
N SER A 347 15.33 -7.78 3.41
CA SER A 347 16.48 -7.27 4.15
C SER A 347 17.50 -6.49 3.30
N GLN A 348 17.47 -6.63 1.98
CA GLN A 348 18.46 -6.05 1.07
C GLN A 348 18.07 -4.66 0.50
N GLY A 349 17.06 -3.97 1.06
CA GLY A 349 16.67 -2.63 0.63
C GLY A 349 16.15 -2.57 -0.81
N GLY A 350 15.62 -3.68 -1.32
CA GLY A 350 15.29 -3.86 -2.71
C GLY A 350 14.25 -2.87 -3.25
N LYS A 351 14.52 -2.36 -4.44
CA LYS A 351 13.56 -1.56 -5.21
C LYS A 351 12.30 -2.36 -5.57
N TRP A 352 12.36 -3.69 -5.47
CA TRP A 352 11.29 -4.60 -5.83
C TRP A 352 10.30 -4.85 -4.68
N ASN A 353 9.01 -4.84 -5.00
CA ASN A 353 7.91 -4.74 -4.02
C ASN A 353 7.24 -6.09 -3.73
N HIS A 354 8.02 -7.14 -3.43
CA HIS A 354 7.50 -8.51 -3.23
C HIS A 354 6.41 -8.62 -2.18
N SER A 355 6.66 -8.09 -0.97
CA SER A 355 5.73 -8.26 0.14
C SER A 355 4.37 -7.65 -0.14
N GLN A 356 4.33 -6.51 -0.85
CA GLN A 356 3.07 -5.88 -1.25
C GLN A 356 2.37 -6.69 -2.35
N ILE A 357 3.12 -7.23 -3.31
CA ILE A 357 2.57 -8.10 -4.36
C ILE A 357 1.94 -9.33 -3.72
N HIS A 358 2.67 -10.03 -2.84
CA HIS A 358 2.16 -11.21 -2.14
C HIS A 358 0.90 -10.89 -1.33
N SER A 359 0.91 -9.77 -0.57
CA SER A 359 -0.27 -9.34 0.19
C SER A 359 -1.48 -9.11 -0.70
N LYS A 360 -1.28 -8.50 -1.87
CA LYS A 360 -2.38 -8.25 -2.82
C LYS A 360 -2.88 -9.51 -3.52
N ILE A 361 -2.00 -10.49 -3.78
CA ILE A 361 -2.41 -11.81 -4.29
C ILE A 361 -3.28 -12.51 -3.25
N ILE A 362 -2.81 -12.58 -1.99
CA ILE A 362 -3.55 -13.21 -0.89
C ILE A 362 -4.90 -12.51 -0.68
N GLU A 363 -4.91 -11.18 -0.55
CA GLU A 363 -6.14 -10.39 -0.38
C GLU A 363 -7.16 -10.72 -1.49
N LYS A 364 -6.70 -10.72 -2.73
CA LYS A 364 -7.58 -10.93 -3.87
C LYS A 364 -8.01 -12.39 -4.04
N ALA A 365 -7.10 -13.35 -3.87
CA ALA A 365 -7.41 -14.79 -3.95
C ALA A 365 -8.46 -15.20 -2.91
N THR A 366 -8.30 -14.72 -1.67
CA THR A 366 -9.25 -14.98 -0.59
C THR A 366 -10.66 -14.47 -0.92
N MET A 367 -10.80 -13.37 -1.66
CA MET A 367 -12.12 -12.89 -2.12
C MET A 367 -12.87 -13.90 -3.00
N TYR A 368 -12.16 -14.82 -3.62
CA TYR A 368 -12.71 -15.84 -4.52
C TYR A 368 -12.65 -17.25 -3.95
N GLY A 369 -12.27 -17.39 -2.67
CA GLY A 369 -12.15 -18.69 -2.01
C GLY A 369 -10.95 -19.52 -2.48
N ILE A 370 -9.95 -18.87 -3.12
CA ILE A 370 -8.71 -19.52 -3.55
C ILE A 370 -7.70 -19.43 -2.40
N GLU A 371 -7.11 -20.54 -2.05
CA GLU A 371 -6.05 -20.63 -1.05
C GLU A 371 -4.71 -20.20 -1.65
N VAL A 372 -3.87 -19.52 -0.84
CA VAL A 372 -2.53 -19.09 -1.26
C VAL A 372 -1.51 -19.68 -0.31
N GLU A 373 -0.60 -20.49 -0.85
CA GLU A 373 0.48 -21.11 -0.10
C GLU A 373 1.83 -20.50 -0.48
N LYS A 374 2.64 -20.17 0.52
CA LYS A 374 4.02 -19.72 0.32
C LYS A 374 4.96 -20.89 0.43
N VAL A 375 5.75 -21.11 -0.61
CA VAL A 375 6.69 -22.22 -0.70
C VAL A 375 8.14 -21.71 -0.67
N SER A 376 9.06 -22.57 -0.23
CA SER A 376 10.49 -22.22 -0.18
C SER A 376 11.03 -21.87 -1.57
N ALA A 377 11.76 -20.74 -1.68
CA ALA A 377 12.42 -20.29 -2.91
C ALA A 377 13.76 -20.99 -3.22
N PHE A 378 14.22 -21.89 -2.35
CA PHE A 378 15.54 -22.50 -2.48
C PHE A 378 15.63 -23.38 -3.73
N ASN A 379 16.54 -23.06 -4.65
CA ASN A 379 16.81 -23.78 -5.91
C ASN A 379 15.61 -23.96 -6.87
N THR A 380 14.51 -23.21 -6.71
CA THR A 380 13.35 -23.31 -7.62
C THR A 380 13.73 -23.14 -9.09
N SER A 381 14.66 -22.25 -9.39
CA SER A 381 15.11 -21.93 -10.75
C SER A 381 16.32 -22.73 -11.26
N LYS A 382 16.74 -23.79 -10.54
CA LYS A 382 17.94 -24.57 -10.86
C LYS A 382 17.76 -26.08 -10.75
N GLU A 383 16.86 -26.54 -9.89
CA GLU A 383 16.68 -27.94 -9.57
C GLU A 383 15.71 -28.60 -10.56
N HIS A 384 16.11 -29.74 -11.13
CA HIS A 384 15.21 -30.54 -11.95
C HIS A 384 14.11 -31.15 -11.08
N PRO A 385 12.83 -30.95 -11.41
CA PRO A 385 11.73 -31.32 -10.52
C PRO A 385 11.62 -32.82 -10.20
N ILE A 386 12.09 -33.68 -11.12
CA ILE A 386 12.02 -35.14 -10.97
C ILE A 386 13.35 -35.72 -10.50
N THR A 387 14.45 -35.44 -11.21
CA THR A 387 15.77 -36.07 -10.94
C THR A 387 16.53 -35.42 -9.81
N LYS A 388 16.12 -34.25 -9.36
CA LYS A 388 16.79 -33.41 -8.36
C LYS A 388 18.18 -32.94 -8.77
N GLU A 389 18.55 -33.12 -10.04
CA GLU A 389 19.78 -32.62 -10.63
C GLU A 389 19.81 -31.09 -10.56
N ILE A 390 20.94 -30.50 -10.21
CA ILE A 390 21.17 -29.07 -10.29
C ILE A 390 21.70 -28.73 -11.67
N GLY A 391 20.89 -28.06 -12.46
CA GLY A 391 21.23 -27.68 -13.83
C GLY A 391 22.16 -26.46 -13.92
N VAL A 392 22.78 -26.32 -15.07
CA VAL A 392 23.64 -25.19 -15.41
C VAL A 392 22.82 -24.09 -16.08
N ILE A 393 22.84 -22.89 -15.45
CA ILE A 393 22.13 -21.74 -16.00
C ILE A 393 22.91 -21.17 -17.18
N GLN A 394 22.25 -21.05 -18.34
CA GLN A 394 22.72 -20.35 -19.52
C GLN A 394 21.70 -19.30 -19.91
N ASP A 395 21.97 -18.03 -19.62
CA ASP A 395 21.06 -16.90 -19.81
C ASP A 395 19.67 -17.13 -19.19
N ARG A 396 18.69 -17.46 -20.02
CA ARG A 396 17.29 -17.65 -19.64
C ARG A 396 16.88 -19.11 -19.56
N THR A 397 17.80 -20.03 -19.83
CA THR A 397 17.56 -21.46 -19.82
C THR A 397 18.41 -22.18 -18.79
N VAL A 398 17.97 -23.35 -18.38
CA VAL A 398 18.71 -24.25 -17.50
C VAL A 398 18.92 -25.55 -18.26
N LYS A 399 20.18 -25.97 -18.39
CA LYS A 399 20.57 -27.24 -19.01
C LYS A 399 20.73 -28.29 -17.98
N PHE A 400 20.15 -29.46 -18.25
CA PHE A 400 20.25 -30.71 -17.54
C PHE A 400 20.78 -31.79 -18.45
N THR A 401 21.16 -32.91 -17.89
CA THR A 401 21.51 -34.15 -18.69
C THR A 401 20.34 -34.58 -19.57
N THR A 402 19.11 -34.32 -19.16
CA THR A 402 17.88 -34.74 -19.86
C THR A 402 17.35 -33.72 -20.88
N GLY A 403 17.94 -32.51 -20.97
CA GLY A 403 17.49 -31.48 -21.88
C GLY A 403 17.60 -30.08 -21.31
N GLU A 404 16.90 -29.14 -21.93
CA GLU A 404 16.94 -27.70 -21.61
C GLU A 404 15.52 -27.16 -21.36
N ILE A 405 15.35 -26.30 -20.36
CA ILE A 405 14.08 -25.69 -20.00
C ILE A 405 14.25 -24.19 -19.72
N ASP A 406 13.23 -23.37 -20.03
CA ASP A 406 13.18 -21.97 -19.61
C ASP A 406 13.25 -21.86 -18.09
N ARG A 407 14.12 -21.00 -17.57
CA ARG A 407 14.43 -20.87 -16.15
C ARG A 407 13.22 -20.45 -15.31
N ASP A 408 12.42 -19.50 -15.82
CA ASP A 408 11.26 -18.99 -15.08
C ASP A 408 10.11 -20.00 -15.10
N LEU A 409 10.00 -20.78 -16.19
CA LEU A 409 9.06 -21.88 -16.26
C LEU A 409 9.46 -23.02 -15.32
N LEU A 410 10.75 -23.36 -15.26
CA LEU A 410 11.28 -24.33 -14.30
C LEU A 410 10.96 -23.92 -12.86
N ALA A 411 11.13 -22.63 -12.55
CA ALA A 411 10.78 -22.08 -11.25
C ALA A 411 9.29 -22.28 -10.95
N ALA A 412 8.41 -21.93 -11.89
CA ALA A 412 6.97 -22.10 -11.71
C ALA A 412 6.57 -23.57 -11.49
N ILE A 413 7.20 -24.51 -12.23
CA ILE A 413 7.00 -25.96 -12.05
C ILE A 413 7.42 -26.39 -10.64
N ASN A 414 8.62 -26.00 -10.19
CA ASN A 414 9.12 -26.34 -8.87
C ASN A 414 8.26 -25.72 -7.75
N ILE A 415 7.77 -24.51 -7.95
CA ILE A 415 6.85 -23.84 -7.01
C ILE A 415 5.52 -24.62 -6.92
N ALA A 416 4.96 -25.06 -8.04
CA ALA A 416 3.71 -25.82 -8.05
C ALA A 416 3.82 -27.14 -7.26
N ILE A 417 4.97 -27.82 -7.36
CA ILE A 417 5.20 -29.13 -6.73
C ILE A 417 5.49 -29.01 -5.22
N ARG A 418 6.14 -27.93 -4.79
CA ARG A 418 6.57 -27.79 -3.40
C ARG A 418 5.38 -27.78 -2.46
N SER A 419 5.60 -28.29 -1.26
CA SER A 419 4.56 -28.52 -0.24
C SER A 419 3.50 -29.54 -0.62
N THR A 420 3.61 -30.19 -1.78
CA THR A 420 2.71 -31.28 -2.16
C THR A 420 3.36 -32.64 -1.91
N ASN A 421 2.56 -33.65 -1.50
CA ASN A 421 2.98 -35.03 -1.44
C ASN A 421 2.80 -35.73 -2.80
N ILE A 422 2.60 -34.99 -3.87
CA ILE A 422 2.29 -35.49 -5.20
C ILE A 422 3.59 -35.98 -5.84
N LYS A 423 3.61 -37.26 -6.25
CA LYS A 423 4.71 -37.84 -7.05
C LYS A 423 4.48 -37.52 -8.52
N LEU A 424 5.40 -36.76 -9.12
CA LEU A 424 5.34 -36.47 -10.55
C LEU A 424 5.40 -37.71 -11.40
N LYS A 425 4.53 -37.80 -12.39
CA LYS A 425 4.67 -38.79 -13.48
C LYS A 425 5.86 -38.43 -14.37
N LYS A 426 6.57 -39.43 -14.89
CA LYS A 426 7.91 -39.37 -15.51
C LYS A 426 8.09 -38.47 -16.76
N SER A 427 7.17 -37.58 -17.12
CA SER A 427 7.33 -36.77 -18.33
C SER A 427 7.08 -35.28 -18.05
N LEU A 428 8.17 -34.51 -18.09
CA LEU A 428 8.06 -33.06 -18.28
C LEU A 428 7.59 -32.78 -19.72
N PRO A 429 6.82 -31.71 -19.94
CA PRO A 429 6.35 -31.32 -21.26
C PRO A 429 7.54 -31.07 -22.19
N LYS A 430 7.60 -31.81 -23.31
CA LYS A 430 8.74 -31.78 -24.26
C LYS A 430 8.85 -30.49 -25.08
N LYS A 431 7.85 -29.61 -25.12
CA LYS A 431 7.89 -28.30 -25.78
C LYS A 431 6.88 -27.39 -25.17
N VAL A 432 7.37 -26.27 -24.63
CA VAL A 432 6.58 -25.14 -24.19
C VAL A 432 5.99 -24.40 -25.40
N LYS A 433 4.67 -24.44 -25.57
CA LYS A 433 3.99 -23.49 -26.48
C LYS A 433 3.82 -22.16 -25.75
N THR A 434 4.75 -21.26 -25.94
CA THR A 434 4.60 -19.86 -25.52
C THR A 434 3.41 -19.23 -26.25
N LYS A 435 2.25 -19.19 -25.61
CA LYS A 435 1.17 -18.29 -26.06
C LYS A 435 1.62 -16.86 -25.79
N ARG A 436 2.32 -16.25 -26.74
CA ARG A 436 2.44 -14.80 -26.78
C ARG A 436 1.04 -14.22 -26.96
N VAL A 437 0.46 -13.71 -25.89
CA VAL A 437 -0.73 -12.88 -25.99
C VAL A 437 -0.28 -11.62 -26.75
N LYS A 438 -0.51 -11.60 -28.06
CA LYS A 438 -0.27 -10.39 -28.87
C LYS A 438 -1.10 -9.28 -28.25
N PRO A 439 -0.52 -8.13 -27.91
CA PRO A 439 -1.33 -6.98 -27.52
C PRO A 439 -2.23 -6.67 -28.71
N LYS A 440 -3.54 -6.61 -28.51
CA LYS A 440 -4.43 -5.98 -29.48
C LYS A 440 -3.94 -4.55 -29.63
N SER A 441 -3.24 -4.28 -30.73
CA SER A 441 -2.70 -2.96 -31.01
C SER A 441 -3.85 -2.05 -31.40
N ASN A 442 -4.35 -1.28 -30.46
CA ASN A 442 -5.20 -0.11 -30.75
C ASN A 442 -4.40 1.03 -31.41
N LYS A 443 -3.35 0.70 -32.18
CA LYS A 443 -2.61 1.71 -32.94
C LYS A 443 -3.44 2.46 -33.95
N LYS A 444 -4.55 1.86 -34.45
CA LYS A 444 -5.48 2.56 -35.36
C LYS A 444 -6.32 3.61 -34.63
N GLU A 445 -6.91 3.26 -33.46
CA GLU A 445 -7.72 4.22 -32.68
C GLU A 445 -6.90 5.39 -32.13
N ILE A 446 -5.64 5.14 -31.73
CA ILE A 446 -4.77 6.22 -31.23
C ILE A 446 -4.34 7.14 -32.39
N LYS A 447 -4.07 6.61 -33.61
CA LYS A 447 -3.76 7.45 -34.76
C LYS A 447 -4.98 8.27 -35.22
N GLU A 448 -6.19 7.71 -35.19
CA GLU A 448 -7.41 8.44 -35.53
C GLU A 448 -7.73 9.55 -34.51
N LYS A 449 -7.56 9.28 -33.21
CA LYS A 449 -7.72 10.30 -32.16
C LYS A 449 -6.65 11.39 -32.23
N VAL A 450 -5.40 11.06 -32.54
CA VAL A 450 -4.31 12.04 -32.71
C VAL A 450 -4.54 12.90 -33.96
N ASN A 451 -5.08 12.33 -35.04
CA ASN A 451 -5.40 13.11 -36.24
C ASN A 451 -6.65 14.00 -36.07
N GLN A 452 -7.63 13.61 -35.27
CA GLN A 452 -8.77 14.47 -34.88
C GLN A 452 -8.32 15.66 -34.00
N ILE A 453 -7.30 15.48 -33.14
CA ILE A 453 -6.75 16.55 -32.29
C ILE A 453 -5.93 17.56 -33.11
N LYS A 454 -5.30 17.13 -34.20
CA LYS A 454 -4.52 18.03 -35.09
C LYS A 454 -5.40 18.94 -35.99
N GLY A 455 -6.69 18.66 -36.10
CA GLY A 455 -7.65 19.45 -36.90
C GLY A 455 -8.23 20.68 -36.19
N ASN A 456 -8.11 20.81 -34.87
CA ASN A 456 -8.71 21.90 -34.10
C ASN A 456 -7.68 22.88 -33.56
N GLY A 457 -7.32 23.87 -34.38
CA GLY A 457 -6.41 24.96 -33.98
C GLY A 457 -6.85 25.80 -32.76
N GLN A 458 -8.05 25.60 -32.24
CA GLN A 458 -8.57 26.30 -31.05
C GLN A 458 -8.01 25.77 -29.71
N ILE A 459 -7.53 24.52 -29.66
CA ILE A 459 -6.99 23.95 -28.41
C ILE A 459 -5.60 24.51 -28.10
N VAL A 460 -4.82 24.86 -29.10
CA VAL A 460 -3.48 25.43 -28.90
C VAL A 460 -3.56 26.83 -28.26
N SER A 461 -4.54 27.65 -28.67
CA SER A 461 -4.74 28.99 -28.10
C SER A 461 -5.26 28.94 -26.65
N PHE A 462 -6.06 27.94 -26.30
CA PHE A 462 -6.54 27.75 -24.93
C PHE A 462 -5.41 27.31 -23.97
N LEU A 463 -4.55 26.39 -24.39
CA LEU A 463 -3.41 25.92 -23.60
C LEU A 463 -2.34 27.01 -23.43
N THR A 464 -2.12 27.86 -24.42
CA THR A 464 -1.19 29.00 -24.31
C THR A 464 -1.72 30.03 -23.29
N ASN A 465 -3.01 30.32 -23.31
CA ASN A 465 -3.64 31.26 -22.36
C ASN A 465 -3.69 30.72 -20.92
N VAL A 466 -3.86 29.38 -20.73
CA VAL A 466 -3.84 28.75 -19.39
C VAL A 466 -2.42 28.71 -18.82
N LEU A 467 -1.41 28.43 -19.65
CA LEU A 467 0.00 28.45 -19.23
C LEU A 467 0.46 29.86 -18.85
N ASP A 468 0.10 30.88 -19.62
CA ASP A 468 0.43 32.27 -19.30
C ASP A 468 -0.25 32.77 -18.02
N SER A 469 -1.49 32.37 -17.77
CA SER A 469 -2.19 32.73 -16.54
C SER A 469 -1.61 32.05 -15.29
N THR A 470 -1.18 30.80 -15.40
CA THR A 470 -0.58 30.03 -14.29
C THR A 470 0.81 30.55 -13.93
N ILE A 471 1.60 30.93 -14.92
CA ILE A 471 2.95 31.51 -14.70
C ILE A 471 2.87 32.91 -14.09
N LYS A 472 1.84 33.73 -14.45
CA LYS A 472 1.62 35.04 -13.84
C LYS A 472 1.25 34.99 -12.35
N VAL A 473 0.55 33.95 -11.93
CA VAL A 473 0.11 33.81 -10.52
C VAL A 473 1.24 33.31 -9.61
N GLU A 474 2.15 32.45 -10.12
CA GLU A 474 3.18 31.85 -9.26
C GLU A 474 4.51 32.63 -9.16
N LEU A 475 4.84 33.51 -10.09
CA LEU A 475 6.18 34.09 -10.15
C LEU A 475 6.25 35.63 -10.01
N GLY A 476 5.15 36.36 -10.04
CA GLY A 476 5.16 37.82 -9.95
C GLY A 476 6.00 38.54 -11.01
N VAL A 477 6.21 37.91 -12.17
CA VAL A 477 7.12 38.37 -13.23
C VAL A 477 6.30 38.98 -14.38
N ARG A 478 6.80 40.06 -14.96
CA ARG A 478 6.21 40.70 -16.14
C ARG A 478 6.09 39.77 -17.35
N PRO A 479 5.14 40.01 -18.26
CA PRO A 479 4.89 39.08 -19.40
C PRO A 479 6.10 38.91 -20.30
N LEU A 480 6.31 37.67 -20.77
CA LEU A 480 7.44 37.20 -21.58
C LEU A 480 7.60 37.93 -22.92
N SER A 481 6.59 38.67 -23.38
CA SER A 481 6.65 39.49 -24.63
C SER A 481 7.60 40.66 -24.55
N GLU A 482 8.06 41.09 -23.36
CA GLU A 482 8.96 42.24 -23.22
C GLU A 482 10.45 41.88 -23.05
N VAL A 483 10.85 40.63 -23.07
CA VAL A 483 12.20 40.19 -22.64
C VAL A 483 13.00 39.43 -23.69
N LEU A 484 12.53 39.17 -24.91
CA LEU A 484 13.27 38.35 -25.86
C LEU A 484 13.50 39.02 -27.24
N PRO A 485 14.74 39.32 -27.63
CA PRO A 485 15.11 39.51 -29.02
C PRO A 485 15.30 38.16 -29.74
N CYS A 486 14.93 38.16 -31.01
CA CYS A 486 14.94 37.05 -31.97
C CYS A 486 16.15 36.10 -31.91
N ASN A 487 15.98 34.91 -31.30
CA ASN A 487 16.73 33.67 -31.61
C ASN A 487 16.11 32.43 -30.89
N SER A 488 14.81 32.28 -30.98
CA SER A 488 14.01 31.39 -30.11
C SER A 488 13.69 30.00 -30.69
N LEU A 489 14.22 29.59 -31.85
CA LEU A 489 13.93 28.25 -32.43
C LEU A 489 14.56 27.06 -31.65
N ILE A 490 15.62 27.30 -30.90
CA ILE A 490 16.33 26.24 -30.16
C ILE A 490 15.62 25.96 -28.79
N TYR A 491 14.92 26.95 -28.23
CA TYR A 491 14.20 26.79 -26.98
C TYR A 491 12.84 26.09 -27.13
N TYR A 492 12.19 26.24 -28.30
CA TYR A 492 10.91 25.59 -28.58
C TYR A 492 11.01 24.07 -28.64
N ASN A 493 12.10 23.53 -29.17
CA ASN A 493 12.35 22.09 -29.21
C ASN A 493 12.63 21.47 -27.83
N LYS A 494 13.17 22.24 -26.89
CA LYS A 494 13.37 21.76 -25.49
C LYS A 494 12.08 21.76 -24.67
N LEU A 495 11.16 22.68 -24.93
CA LEU A 495 9.85 22.73 -24.25
C LEU A 495 8.90 21.65 -24.75
N GLN A 496 8.94 21.27 -26.04
CA GLN A 496 8.17 20.12 -26.54
C GLN A 496 8.62 18.80 -25.92
N VAL A 497 9.90 18.60 -25.62
CA VAL A 497 10.42 17.43 -24.94
C VAL A 497 9.91 17.36 -23.48
N TRP A 498 9.71 18.51 -22.84
CA TRP A 498 9.17 18.57 -21.47
C TRP A 498 7.66 18.34 -21.39
N ALA A 499 6.90 18.79 -22.38
CA ALA A 499 5.45 18.54 -22.43
C ALA A 499 5.10 17.08 -22.67
N THR A 500 5.97 16.32 -23.35
CA THR A 500 5.79 14.87 -23.60
C THR A 500 6.17 14.01 -22.36
N ILE A 501 6.78 14.61 -21.33
CA ILE A 501 7.22 13.94 -20.09
C ILE A 501 6.21 14.07 -18.95
N ILE A 502 5.20 14.92 -19.08
CA ILE A 502 4.20 15.20 -18.04
C ILE A 502 2.86 14.48 -18.28
N TRP A 503 2.72 13.75 -19.44
CA TRP A 503 1.56 12.90 -19.72
C TRP A 503 1.88 11.41 -19.66
#